data_b46ebc649a421886036916fa05ea8a2b
#
_entry.id   b46ebc649a421886036916fa05ea8a2b
#
_cell.length_a   1.000
_cell.length_b   1.000
_cell.length_c   1.000
_cell.angle_alpha   90.00
_cell.angle_beta   90.00
_cell.angle_gamma   90.00
#
_symmetry.space_group_name_H-M   'P 1'
#
loop_
_entity.id
_entity.type
_entity.pdbx_description
1 polymer ?
#
loop_
_entity_poly.entity_id
_entity_poly.type
_entity_poly.pdbx_seq_one_letter_code
_entity_poly.pdbx_strand_id
1 'polypeptide(L)'
;FNGTDGDVRVFTHEIGHAFQGFSSSDDRLLDCVWPSYDAAEIHSMSLEFLTYPQMDKFFGHEADAFRWNHLAGALAFLPYGVAGDHFQHLVYDNPKATPAERHEMWRSMEAKYMPDLDWGDIGYAAKGGRWQFQGHYFGMPFYYIDYTLAQTCAMQFWLACEEDQAAALERYVALCKLG
;
A
#
# COMPACT_ATOMS: atom_id res chain seq x y z
N PHE A 1 15.94 -9.42 -5.58
CA PHE A 1 15.09 -10.59 -5.30
C PHE A 1 15.82 -11.53 -4.36
N ASN A 2 15.25 -11.79 -3.18
CA ASN A 2 15.89 -12.58 -2.12
C ASN A 2 15.19 -13.93 -1.89
N GLY A 3 14.11 -14.21 -2.61
CA GLY A 3 13.31 -15.43 -2.47
C GLY A 3 12.38 -15.41 -1.25
N THR A 4 11.94 -14.23 -0.83
CA THR A 4 11.02 -14.04 0.29
C THR A 4 9.59 -13.80 -0.19
N ASP A 5 8.61 -13.91 0.71
CA ASP A 5 7.22 -13.55 0.44
C ASP A 5 7.08 -12.07 0.04
N GLY A 6 7.91 -11.19 0.62
CA GLY A 6 7.98 -9.78 0.25
C GLY A 6 8.34 -9.55 -1.21
N ASP A 7 9.23 -10.37 -1.78
CA ASP A 7 9.59 -10.27 -3.21
C ASP A 7 8.39 -10.58 -4.12
N VAL A 8 7.55 -11.54 -3.75
CA VAL A 8 6.34 -11.89 -4.54
C VAL A 8 5.30 -10.79 -4.43
N ARG A 9 5.14 -10.17 -3.25
CA ARG A 9 4.24 -9.01 -3.07
C ARG A 9 4.67 -7.86 -3.97
N VAL A 10 5.95 -7.46 -3.88
CA VAL A 10 6.50 -6.39 -4.73
C VAL A 10 6.36 -6.75 -6.22
N PHE A 11 6.65 -8.00 -6.60
CA PHE A 11 6.51 -8.44 -7.99
C PHE A 11 5.07 -8.30 -8.51
N THR A 12 4.07 -8.76 -7.77
CA THR A 12 2.66 -8.65 -8.17
C THR A 12 2.19 -7.21 -8.15
N HIS A 13 2.68 -6.38 -7.22
CA HIS A 13 2.44 -4.96 -7.15
C HIS A 13 2.95 -4.24 -8.41
N GLU A 14 4.23 -4.36 -8.72
CA GLU A 14 4.87 -3.69 -9.86
C GLU A 14 4.30 -4.16 -11.22
N ILE A 15 3.91 -5.44 -11.31
CA ILE A 15 3.18 -5.93 -12.50
C ILE A 15 1.81 -5.26 -12.63
N GLY A 16 1.17 -4.88 -11.53
CA GLY A 16 -0.09 -4.11 -11.57
C GLY A 16 0.08 -2.76 -12.26
N HIS A 17 1.13 -2.02 -11.93
CA HIS A 17 1.49 -0.77 -12.62
C HIS A 17 1.82 -1.01 -14.09
N ALA A 18 2.65 -2.00 -14.37
CA ALA A 18 3.03 -2.33 -15.74
C ALA A 18 1.82 -2.75 -16.59
N PHE A 19 0.90 -3.53 -16.03
CA PHE A 19 -0.31 -3.97 -16.71
C PHE A 19 -1.26 -2.79 -16.98
N GLN A 20 -1.41 -1.87 -16.04
CA GLN A 20 -2.20 -0.66 -16.23
C GLN A 20 -1.62 0.17 -17.38
N GLY A 21 -0.33 0.53 -17.34
CA GLY A 21 0.31 1.32 -18.41
C GLY A 21 0.27 0.64 -19.77
N PHE A 22 0.38 -0.71 -19.82
CA PHE A 22 0.20 -1.47 -21.05
C PHE A 22 -1.25 -1.41 -21.56
N SER A 23 -2.24 -1.49 -20.65
CA SER A 23 -3.66 -1.52 -20.99
C SER A 23 -4.19 -0.19 -21.53
N SER A 24 -3.55 0.94 -21.17
CA SER A 24 -3.89 2.30 -21.62
C SER A 24 -2.94 2.83 -22.69
N SER A 25 -1.98 2.03 -23.15
CA SER A 25 -0.89 2.47 -24.06
C SER A 25 -1.36 2.96 -25.44
N ASP A 26 -2.59 2.63 -25.85
CA ASP A 26 -3.19 3.09 -27.10
C ASP A 26 -3.76 4.51 -27.00
N ASP A 27 -3.76 5.14 -25.80
CA ASP A 27 -4.20 6.53 -25.68
C ASP A 27 -3.24 7.46 -26.43
N ARG A 28 -3.83 8.43 -27.15
CA ARG A 28 -3.06 9.39 -27.95
C ARG A 28 -2.37 10.46 -27.12
N LEU A 29 -2.84 10.70 -25.91
CA LEU A 29 -2.28 11.66 -24.98
C LEU A 29 -1.45 10.93 -23.94
N LEU A 30 -0.16 11.18 -23.94
CA LEU A 30 0.76 10.53 -23.01
C LEU A 30 0.36 10.75 -21.54
N ASP A 31 -0.20 11.93 -21.24
CA ASP A 31 -0.69 12.28 -19.91
C ASP A 31 -1.93 11.47 -19.46
N CYS A 32 -2.59 10.77 -20.41
CA CYS A 32 -3.73 9.88 -20.14
C CYS A 32 -3.34 8.40 -20.11
N VAL A 33 -2.08 8.06 -20.30
CA VAL A 33 -1.58 6.67 -20.20
C VAL A 33 -1.39 6.24 -18.74
N TRP A 34 -1.00 7.19 -17.88
CA TRP A 34 -0.82 6.96 -16.46
C TRP A 34 -1.96 7.57 -15.66
N PRO A 35 -2.46 6.87 -14.64
CA PRO A 35 -3.48 7.42 -13.76
C PRO A 35 -2.92 8.56 -12.91
N SER A 36 -3.80 9.34 -12.29
CA SER A 36 -3.39 10.27 -11.24
C SER A 36 -2.75 9.52 -10.07
N TYR A 37 -1.93 10.20 -9.28
CA TYR A 37 -1.32 9.60 -8.09
C TYR A 37 -2.35 8.99 -7.15
N ASP A 38 -3.52 9.62 -6.99
CA ASP A 38 -4.63 9.12 -6.15
C ASP A 38 -5.16 7.75 -6.59
N ALA A 39 -5.03 7.40 -7.87
CA ALA A 39 -5.53 6.16 -8.44
C ALA A 39 -4.43 5.12 -8.73
N ALA A 40 -3.17 5.54 -8.83
CA ALA A 40 -2.08 4.69 -9.28
C ALA A 40 -1.97 3.37 -8.49
N GLU A 41 -2.06 3.45 -7.17
CA GLU A 41 -1.91 2.29 -6.30
C GLU A 41 -3.14 1.36 -6.27
N ILE A 42 -4.29 1.80 -6.81
CA ILE A 42 -5.46 0.92 -6.95
C ILE A 42 -5.12 -0.24 -7.88
N HIS A 43 -4.39 0.02 -8.95
CA HIS A 43 -4.02 -0.98 -9.94
C HIS A 43 -3.03 -2.00 -9.39
N SER A 44 -1.96 -1.53 -8.77
CA SER A 44 -0.90 -2.36 -8.19
C SER A 44 -1.42 -3.21 -7.03
N MET A 45 -2.05 -2.58 -6.03
CA MET A 45 -2.54 -3.28 -4.83
C MET A 45 -3.70 -4.22 -5.14
N SER A 46 -4.56 -3.90 -6.12
CA SER A 46 -5.61 -4.83 -6.55
C SER A 46 -5.03 -6.08 -7.19
N LEU A 47 -3.98 -5.97 -8.00
CA LEU A 47 -3.38 -7.15 -8.65
C LEU A 47 -2.72 -8.09 -7.64
N GLU A 48 -2.21 -7.59 -6.52
CA GLU A 48 -1.71 -8.43 -5.43
C GLU A 48 -2.78 -9.44 -4.98
N PHE A 49 -4.03 -9.01 -4.81
CA PHE A 49 -5.14 -9.87 -4.41
C PHE A 49 -5.71 -10.72 -5.55
N LEU A 50 -5.84 -10.14 -6.75
CA LEU A 50 -6.34 -10.85 -7.92
C LEU A 50 -5.45 -12.04 -8.33
N THR A 51 -4.18 -12.02 -7.91
CA THR A 51 -3.24 -13.13 -8.13
C THR A 51 -3.28 -14.21 -7.06
N TYR A 52 -4.07 -14.10 -6.02
CA TYR A 52 -4.20 -15.11 -4.96
C TYR A 52 -4.44 -16.54 -5.47
N PRO A 53 -5.29 -16.78 -6.49
CA PRO A 53 -5.47 -18.11 -7.04
C PRO A 53 -4.20 -18.73 -7.66
N GLN A 54 -3.16 -17.93 -7.89
CA GLN A 54 -1.89 -18.39 -8.47
C GLN A 54 -0.79 -18.59 -7.41
N MET A 55 -1.03 -18.29 -6.16
CA MET A 55 0.00 -18.32 -5.11
C MET A 55 0.55 -19.72 -4.83
N ASP A 56 -0.20 -20.77 -5.14
CA ASP A 56 0.30 -22.14 -5.06
C ASP A 56 1.52 -22.40 -5.96
N LYS A 57 1.66 -21.63 -7.05
CA LYS A 57 2.82 -21.73 -7.96
C LYS A 57 4.10 -21.15 -7.36
N PHE A 58 3.98 -20.20 -6.41
CA PHE A 58 5.11 -19.57 -5.73
C PHE A 58 5.43 -20.26 -4.41
N PHE A 59 4.41 -20.64 -3.65
CA PHE A 59 4.53 -21.07 -2.25
C PHE A 59 4.14 -22.52 -2.01
N GLY A 60 3.60 -23.23 -3.04
CA GLY A 60 3.15 -24.60 -2.86
C GLY A 60 2.17 -24.74 -1.68
N HIS A 61 2.49 -25.60 -0.73
CA HIS A 61 1.63 -25.84 0.46
C HIS A 61 1.59 -24.66 1.45
N GLU A 62 2.48 -23.65 1.33
CA GLU A 62 2.48 -22.45 2.17
C GLU A 62 1.60 -21.32 1.60
N ALA A 63 0.93 -21.53 0.46
CA ALA A 63 0.16 -20.49 -0.21
C ALA A 63 -0.95 -19.89 0.66
N ASP A 64 -1.62 -20.70 1.48
CA ASP A 64 -2.67 -20.22 2.39
C ASP A 64 -2.07 -19.37 3.53
N ALA A 65 -0.90 -19.72 4.02
CA ALA A 65 -0.19 -18.90 5.00
C ALA A 65 0.20 -17.54 4.41
N PHE A 66 0.66 -17.51 3.16
CA PHE A 66 0.92 -16.27 2.43
C PHE A 66 -0.34 -15.41 2.30
N ARG A 67 -1.45 -15.97 1.81
CA ARG A 67 -2.73 -15.25 1.63
C ARG A 67 -3.21 -14.64 2.94
N TRP A 68 -3.14 -15.43 4.02
CA TRP A 68 -3.51 -14.96 5.36
C TRP A 68 -2.62 -13.81 5.83
N ASN A 69 -1.29 -13.97 5.75
CA ASN A 69 -0.34 -12.96 6.19
C ASN A 69 -0.46 -11.67 5.37
N HIS A 70 -0.67 -11.78 4.05
CA HIS A 70 -0.86 -10.63 3.18
C HIS A 70 -2.15 -9.88 3.56
N LEU A 71 -3.27 -10.57 3.70
CA LEU A 71 -4.55 -9.95 4.07
C LEU A 71 -4.48 -9.31 5.49
N ALA A 72 -3.89 -10.00 6.45
CA ALA A 72 -3.70 -9.46 7.80
C ALA A 72 -2.81 -8.22 7.78
N GLY A 73 -1.74 -8.25 6.99
CA GLY A 73 -0.86 -7.10 6.77
C GLY A 73 -1.57 -5.92 6.11
N ALA A 74 -2.43 -6.18 5.13
CA ALA A 74 -3.25 -5.18 4.46
C ALA A 74 -4.21 -4.47 5.42
N LEU A 75 -4.85 -5.22 6.32
CA LEU A 75 -5.71 -4.65 7.38
C LEU A 75 -4.90 -3.83 8.39
N ALA A 76 -3.75 -4.35 8.83
CA ALA A 76 -2.87 -3.67 9.77
C ALA A 76 -2.22 -2.39 9.17
N PHE A 77 -2.10 -2.34 7.85
CA PHE A 77 -1.57 -1.18 7.14
C PHE A 77 -2.50 0.04 7.22
N LEU A 78 -3.82 -0.13 7.23
CA LEU A 78 -4.77 0.99 7.19
C LEU A 78 -4.53 2.02 8.31
N PRO A 79 -4.46 1.65 9.60
CA PRO A 79 -4.18 2.62 10.65
C PRO A 79 -2.78 3.24 10.54
N TYR A 80 -1.78 2.50 10.03
CA TYR A 80 -0.44 3.02 9.81
C TYR A 80 -0.43 4.10 8.71
N GLY A 81 -1.12 3.87 7.59
CA GLY A 81 -1.21 4.85 6.51
C GLY A 81 -1.89 6.14 6.95
N VAL A 82 -3.00 6.04 7.72
CA VAL A 82 -3.68 7.20 8.30
C VAL A 82 -2.79 7.92 9.32
N ALA A 83 -2.05 7.18 10.15
CA ALA A 83 -1.10 7.77 11.10
C ALA A 83 -0.02 8.58 10.37
N GLY A 84 0.48 8.04 9.24
CA GLY A 84 1.48 8.69 8.40
C GLY A 84 0.99 9.99 7.77
N ASP A 85 -0.23 10.00 7.26
CA ASP A 85 -0.82 11.21 6.69
C ASP A 85 -1.03 12.29 7.76
N HIS A 86 -1.67 11.94 8.86
CA HIS A 86 -1.89 12.87 9.97
C HIS A 86 -0.58 13.41 10.54
N PHE A 87 0.46 12.58 10.63
CA PHE A 87 1.79 13.02 11.02
C PHE A 87 2.34 14.10 10.09
N GLN A 88 2.20 13.94 8.78
CA GLN A 88 2.64 14.94 7.81
C GLN A 88 1.92 16.27 8.04
N HIS A 89 0.59 16.27 8.25
CA HIS A 89 -0.15 17.49 8.60
C HIS A 89 0.44 18.16 9.84
N LEU A 90 0.69 17.42 10.92
CA LEU A 90 1.30 17.98 12.14
C LEU A 90 2.68 18.62 11.88
N VAL A 91 3.51 17.98 11.06
CA VAL A 91 4.85 18.51 10.74
C VAL A 91 4.76 19.77 9.89
N TYR A 92 3.87 19.80 8.88
CA TYR A 92 3.69 20.96 8.01
C TYR A 92 3.04 22.15 8.73
N ASP A 93 2.14 21.90 9.67
CA ASP A 93 1.59 22.95 10.55
C ASP A 93 2.63 23.49 11.53
N ASN A 94 3.68 22.71 11.82
CA ASN A 94 4.76 23.06 12.74
C ASN A 94 6.14 23.00 12.09
N PRO A 95 6.43 23.83 11.06
CA PRO A 95 7.65 23.72 10.25
C PRO A 95 8.94 23.96 11.04
N LYS A 96 8.86 24.62 12.21
CA LYS A 96 9.99 24.89 13.09
C LYS A 96 10.21 23.80 14.15
N ALA A 97 9.40 22.74 14.16
CA ALA A 97 9.54 21.66 15.11
C ALA A 97 10.93 21.00 15.00
N THR A 98 11.55 20.81 16.14
CA THR A 98 12.83 20.11 16.28
C THR A 98 12.69 18.63 15.93
N PRO A 99 13.78 17.90 15.67
CA PRO A 99 13.71 16.45 15.45
C PRO A 99 13.04 15.69 16.62
N ALA A 100 13.29 16.11 17.86
CA ALA A 100 12.67 15.49 19.04
C ALA A 100 11.15 15.70 19.06
N GLU A 101 10.68 16.92 18.79
CA GLU A 101 9.25 17.24 18.72
C GLU A 101 8.56 16.46 17.59
N ARG A 102 9.23 16.27 16.45
CA ARG A 102 8.69 15.41 15.36
C ARG A 102 8.58 13.95 15.78
N HIS A 103 9.53 13.43 16.56
CA HIS A 103 9.42 12.09 17.13
C HIS A 103 8.23 11.98 18.09
N GLU A 104 7.98 13.01 18.90
CA GLU A 104 6.79 13.06 19.79
C GLU A 104 5.48 13.13 19.01
N MET A 105 5.44 13.93 17.93
CA MET A 105 4.29 13.94 17.01
C MET A 105 4.02 12.55 16.45
N TRP A 106 5.05 11.83 15.97
CA TRP A 106 4.88 10.48 15.48
C TRP A 106 4.36 9.51 16.55
N ARG A 107 4.94 9.54 17.74
CA ARG A 107 4.45 8.71 18.86
C ARG A 107 3.00 8.98 19.21
N SER A 108 2.57 10.25 19.14
CA SER A 108 1.18 10.59 19.38
C SER A 108 0.23 10.01 18.33
N MET A 109 0.71 9.87 17.08
CA MET A 109 -0.04 9.20 16.01
C MET A 109 -0.08 7.68 16.21
N GLU A 110 1.05 7.07 16.59
CA GLU A 110 1.07 5.64 16.96
C GLU A 110 0.09 5.34 18.09
N ALA A 111 0.13 6.12 19.16
CA ALA A 111 -0.79 5.94 20.29
C ALA A 111 -2.27 6.14 19.92
N LYS A 112 -2.56 7.01 18.95
CA LYS A 112 -3.92 7.29 18.50
C LYS A 112 -4.47 6.20 17.57
N TYR A 113 -3.67 5.74 16.61
CA TYR A 113 -4.14 4.87 15.53
C TYR A 113 -3.74 3.41 15.69
N MET A 114 -2.72 3.14 16.48
CA MET A 114 -2.16 1.82 16.74
C MET A 114 -1.88 1.63 18.23
N PRO A 115 -2.91 1.74 19.10
CA PRO A 115 -2.72 1.77 20.56
C PRO A 115 -2.09 0.50 21.14
N ASP A 116 -2.20 -0.62 20.45
CA ASP A 116 -1.66 -1.91 20.87
C ASP A 116 -0.21 -2.12 20.37
N LEU A 117 0.39 -1.14 19.67
CA LEU A 117 1.73 -1.25 19.14
C LEU A 117 2.76 -1.10 20.26
N ASP A 118 3.53 -2.15 20.48
CA ASP A 118 4.67 -2.18 21.40
C ASP A 118 5.97 -2.44 20.62
N TRP A 119 6.90 -1.51 20.68
CA TRP A 119 8.21 -1.62 20.03
C TRP A 119 9.21 -2.45 20.83
N GLY A 120 8.89 -2.85 22.06
CA GLY A 120 9.78 -3.60 22.93
C GLY A 120 11.16 -2.95 23.01
N ASP A 121 12.21 -3.72 22.72
CA ASP A 121 13.62 -3.28 22.79
C ASP A 121 14.11 -2.53 21.55
N ILE A 122 13.25 -2.23 20.56
CA ILE A 122 13.62 -1.43 19.38
C ILE A 122 13.64 0.04 19.75
N GLY A 123 14.67 0.43 20.51
CA GLY A 123 14.76 1.73 21.18
C GLY A 123 14.63 2.96 20.27
N TYR A 124 15.02 2.86 18.98
CA TYR A 124 14.86 3.98 18.05
C TYR A 124 13.38 4.17 17.65
N ALA A 125 12.67 3.09 17.36
CA ALA A 125 11.25 3.14 17.05
C ALA A 125 10.42 3.55 18.28
N ALA A 126 10.74 3.00 19.47
CA ALA A 126 10.09 3.36 20.73
C ALA A 126 10.25 4.86 21.10
N LYS A 127 11.30 5.51 20.60
CA LYS A 127 11.50 6.96 20.72
C LYS A 127 10.80 7.79 19.63
N GLY A 128 10.01 7.16 18.76
CA GLY A 128 9.26 7.81 17.69
C GLY A 128 10.05 7.99 16.39
N GLY A 129 11.14 7.25 16.17
CA GLY A 129 11.96 7.34 14.96
C GLY A 129 11.41 6.57 13.75
N ARG A 130 10.36 5.77 13.91
CA ARG A 130 9.83 4.88 12.87
C ARG A 130 9.49 5.59 11.56
N TRP A 131 8.92 6.78 11.61
CA TRP A 131 8.52 7.55 10.42
C TRP A 131 9.68 7.82 9.45
N GLN A 132 10.92 7.88 9.93
CA GLN A 132 12.10 8.16 9.10
C GLN A 132 12.45 7.01 8.13
N PHE A 133 11.92 5.82 8.34
CA PHE A 133 12.03 4.72 7.38
C PHE A 133 11.13 4.90 6.15
N GLN A 134 10.15 5.80 6.23
CA GLN A 134 9.19 6.00 5.15
C GLN A 134 9.70 7.08 4.18
N GLY A 135 10.40 6.65 3.13
CA GLY A 135 10.98 7.54 2.11
C GLY A 135 9.96 8.47 1.44
N HIS A 136 8.71 8.03 1.35
CA HIS A 136 7.60 8.80 0.76
C HIS A 136 7.36 10.14 1.45
N TYR A 137 7.51 10.22 2.77
CA TYR A 137 7.31 11.48 3.50
C TYR A 137 8.32 12.57 3.12
N PHE A 138 9.47 12.18 2.56
CA PHE A 138 10.52 13.10 2.12
C PHE A 138 10.46 13.38 0.62
N GLY A 139 10.18 12.36 -0.19
CA GLY A 139 10.20 12.45 -1.65
C GLY A 139 8.88 12.87 -2.27
N MET A 140 7.76 12.47 -1.66
CA MET A 140 6.40 12.71 -2.16
C MET A 140 5.45 13.00 -1.00
N PRO A 141 5.54 14.19 -0.38
CA PRO A 141 4.68 14.55 0.75
C PRO A 141 3.20 14.42 0.41
N PHE A 142 2.42 13.94 1.37
CA PHE A 142 0.97 13.71 1.29
C PHE A 142 0.50 12.64 0.28
N TYR A 143 1.40 11.98 -0.42
CA TYR A 143 1.04 10.86 -1.30
C TYR A 143 0.68 9.59 -0.53
N TYR A 144 1.27 9.36 0.64
CA TYR A 144 1.20 8.06 1.32
C TYR A 144 -0.23 7.64 1.73
N ILE A 145 -1.15 8.59 1.88
CA ILE A 145 -2.56 8.30 2.16
C ILE A 145 -3.24 7.55 1.01
N ASP A 146 -2.77 7.75 -0.22
CA ASP A 146 -3.35 7.12 -1.41
C ASP A 146 -3.20 5.59 -1.38
N TYR A 147 -2.12 5.08 -0.77
CA TYR A 147 -1.99 3.63 -0.49
C TYR A 147 -3.11 3.12 0.43
N THR A 148 -3.55 3.91 1.40
CA THR A 148 -4.64 3.53 2.32
C THR A 148 -5.98 3.49 1.59
N LEU A 149 -6.23 4.45 0.72
CA LEU A 149 -7.43 4.50 -0.12
C LEU A 149 -7.41 3.35 -1.13
N ALA A 150 -6.29 3.16 -1.82
CA ALA A 150 -6.08 2.07 -2.75
C ALA A 150 -6.24 0.70 -2.10
N GLN A 151 -5.78 0.52 -0.85
CA GLN A 151 -5.96 -0.72 -0.11
C GLN A 151 -7.44 -1.06 0.08
N THR A 152 -8.29 -0.06 0.35
CA THR A 152 -9.72 -0.30 0.47
C THR A 152 -10.37 -0.71 -0.86
N CYS A 153 -9.89 -0.16 -1.97
CA CYS A 153 -10.32 -0.56 -3.32
C CYS A 153 -9.84 -1.99 -3.65
N ALA A 154 -8.58 -2.29 -3.33
CA ALA A 154 -8.01 -3.63 -3.54
C ALA A 154 -8.78 -4.73 -2.79
N MET A 155 -9.19 -4.46 -1.55
CA MET A 155 -10.03 -5.37 -0.77
C MET A 155 -11.41 -5.59 -1.41
N GLN A 156 -11.99 -4.56 -2.04
CA GLN A 156 -13.24 -4.71 -2.79
C GLN A 156 -13.05 -5.59 -4.03
N PHE A 157 -11.92 -5.46 -4.75
CA PHE A 157 -11.59 -6.36 -5.85
C PHE A 157 -11.36 -7.79 -5.36
N TRP A 158 -10.71 -7.97 -4.21
CA TRP A 158 -10.56 -9.29 -3.60
C TRP A 158 -11.93 -9.92 -3.30
N LEU A 159 -12.83 -9.22 -2.62
CA LEU A 159 -14.16 -9.73 -2.32
C LEU A 159 -14.94 -10.08 -3.60
N ALA A 160 -14.88 -9.22 -4.62
CA ALA A 160 -15.49 -9.51 -5.91
C ALA A 160 -14.88 -10.76 -6.58
N CYS A 161 -13.59 -10.99 -6.40
CA CYS A 161 -12.88 -12.16 -6.93
C CYS A 161 -13.30 -13.46 -6.23
N GLU A 162 -13.60 -13.41 -4.92
CA GLU A 162 -14.14 -14.54 -4.16
C GLU A 162 -15.56 -14.94 -4.63
N GLU A 163 -16.34 -13.96 -5.13
CA GLU A 163 -17.66 -14.19 -5.67
C GLU A 163 -17.62 -14.68 -7.14
N ASP A 164 -16.89 -13.96 -8.00
CA ASP A 164 -16.70 -14.28 -9.43
C ASP A 164 -15.37 -13.69 -9.92
N GLN A 165 -14.35 -14.55 -9.99
CA GLN A 165 -13.01 -14.17 -10.43
C GLN A 165 -12.99 -13.60 -11.86
N ALA A 166 -13.76 -14.15 -12.78
CA ALA A 166 -13.77 -13.71 -14.17
C ALA A 166 -14.35 -12.29 -14.28
N ALA A 167 -15.49 -12.04 -13.65
CA ALA A 167 -16.13 -10.74 -13.61
C ALA A 167 -15.25 -9.69 -12.88
N ALA A 168 -14.57 -10.06 -11.80
CA ALA A 168 -13.65 -9.19 -11.09
C ALA A 168 -12.47 -8.77 -11.96
N LEU A 169 -11.88 -9.72 -12.70
CA LEU A 169 -10.79 -9.45 -13.66
C LEU A 169 -11.26 -8.55 -14.82
N GLU A 170 -12.44 -8.77 -15.37
CA GLU A 170 -13.00 -7.90 -16.42
C GLU A 170 -13.14 -6.46 -15.94
N ARG A 171 -13.64 -6.26 -14.71
CA ARG A 171 -13.76 -4.93 -14.09
C ARG A 171 -12.40 -4.29 -13.85
N TYR A 172 -11.41 -5.07 -13.37
CA TYR A 172 -10.06 -4.60 -13.18
C TYR A 172 -9.40 -4.16 -14.48
N VAL A 173 -9.51 -4.98 -15.54
CA VAL A 173 -9.01 -4.65 -16.88
C VAL A 173 -9.71 -3.41 -17.45
N ALA A 174 -11.01 -3.26 -17.23
CA ALA A 174 -11.74 -2.06 -17.64
C ALA A 174 -11.22 -0.81 -16.91
N LEU A 175 -10.92 -0.92 -15.61
CA LEU A 175 -10.30 0.17 -14.84
C LEU A 175 -8.91 0.51 -15.39
N CYS A 176 -8.05 -0.48 -15.66
CA CYS A 176 -6.71 -0.27 -16.20
C CYS A 176 -6.69 0.45 -17.57
N LYS A 177 -7.77 0.37 -18.33
CA LYS A 177 -7.91 1.04 -19.64
C LYS A 177 -8.30 2.51 -19.56
N LEU A 178 -8.61 3.01 -18.39
CA LEU A 178 -9.02 4.41 -18.22
C LEU A 178 -7.83 5.38 -18.21
N GLY A 179 -6.63 4.87 -17.99
CA GLY A 179 -5.43 5.67 -17.80
C GLY A 179 -5.28 6.19 -16.40
#